data_418939c3e5a5ad3bc7120a579be1cc95
#
_entry.id   418939c3e5a5ad3bc7120a579be1cc95
#
_cell.length_a   1.000
_cell.length_b   1.000
_cell.length_c   1.000
_cell.angle_alpha   90.00
_cell.angle_beta   90.00
_cell.angle_gamma   90.00
#
_symmetry.space_group_name_H-M   'P 1'
#
loop_
_entity.id
_entity.type
_entity.pdbx_description
1 polymer ?
#
loop_
_entity_poly.entity_id
_entity_poly.type
_entity_poly.pdbx_seq_one_letter_code
_entity_poly.pdbx_strand_id
1 'polypeptide(L)'
;MDISINEHNNNFVIPMNYYEGNNLDNEFVISKRFTFVLIERGSGFLSINNKQIFYIAPVIFCLNEKERIVINEEKDTPVKVIFFHPNVINDCFDFNNIRNLLENESVTMIQDREIIVHFIERSEKYFGKINIGPITYRKFDKLFELLKKETTLQNRDNWPCRSRSYLFEILFLIDNIYSESDAIIEKFESTIDEEFNDILIYIYNNYNEKITIDLLTKKFNINRTTLSEKFSKLVGESVITYLNKLRINMASILLRDTKLPIAEVMERVGFNDATHFLRTFKKYKEMSPSEYRSKYCWM
;
A
#
# COMPACT_ATOMS: atom_id res chain seq x y z
N MET A 1 -3.20 -26.05 -5.97
CA MET A 1 -3.57 -26.42 -4.60
C MET A 1 -4.79 -25.62 -4.23
N ASP A 2 -5.91 -26.28 -4.02
CA ASP A 2 -7.10 -25.60 -3.51
C ASP A 2 -6.79 -25.15 -2.09
N ILE A 3 -6.91 -23.86 -1.83
CA ILE A 3 -6.85 -23.35 -0.48
C ILE A 3 -8.21 -23.60 0.14
N SER A 4 -8.41 -24.82 0.56
CA SER A 4 -9.52 -25.18 1.41
C SER A 4 -9.03 -25.05 2.84
N ILE A 5 -9.55 -24.07 3.56
CA ILE A 5 -9.48 -24.12 5.01
C ILE A 5 -10.48 -25.19 5.42
N ASN A 6 -9.99 -26.37 5.58
CA ASN A 6 -10.82 -27.51 5.91
C ASN A 6 -10.44 -28.02 7.28
N GLU A 7 -11.44 -28.36 8.05
CA GLU A 7 -11.48 -29.61 8.80
C GLU A 7 -12.33 -29.63 10.07
N HIS A 8 -13.02 -28.57 10.41
CA HIS A 8 -13.96 -28.74 11.54
C HIS A 8 -15.32 -28.11 11.21
N ASN A 9 -16.33 -28.96 11.08
CA ASN A 9 -17.74 -28.66 10.91
C ASN A 9 -18.23 -28.29 9.49
N ASN A 10 -18.94 -29.23 8.89
CA ASN A 10 -19.91 -29.05 7.81
C ASN A 10 -19.38 -28.85 6.37
N ASN A 11 -18.21 -29.33 5.98
CA ASN A 11 -17.77 -29.38 4.56
C ASN A 11 -17.84 -28.06 3.78
N PHE A 12 -17.85 -26.91 4.45
CA PHE A 12 -17.80 -25.62 3.77
C PHE A 12 -16.36 -25.29 3.39
N VAL A 13 -16.17 -24.95 2.12
CA VAL A 13 -14.89 -24.49 1.56
C VAL A 13 -15.06 -23.05 1.12
N ILE A 14 -14.19 -22.17 1.58
CA ILE A 14 -14.08 -20.81 1.07
C ILE A 14 -12.70 -20.65 0.41
N PRO A 15 -12.62 -20.22 -0.86
CA PRO A 15 -11.34 -20.08 -1.56
C PRO A 15 -10.60 -18.80 -1.12
N MET A 16 -10.32 -18.71 0.18
CA MET A 16 -9.62 -17.63 0.84
C MET A 16 -8.78 -18.21 1.98
N ASN A 17 -7.59 -17.65 2.22
CA ASN A 17 -6.73 -18.03 3.33
C ASN A 17 -6.06 -16.80 3.96
N TYR A 18 -5.62 -16.95 5.19
CA TYR A 18 -4.89 -15.95 5.96
C TYR A 18 -3.51 -16.48 6.37
N TYR A 19 -2.53 -15.61 6.33
CA TYR A 19 -1.18 -15.87 6.82
C TYR A 19 -0.67 -14.67 7.62
N GLU A 20 0.13 -14.94 8.65
CA GLU A 20 0.85 -13.95 9.43
C GLU A 20 2.24 -14.48 9.76
N GLY A 21 3.26 -13.65 9.56
CA GLY A 21 4.64 -14.01 9.80
C GLY A 21 5.57 -12.83 9.74
N ASN A 22 6.87 -13.09 9.93
CA ASN A 22 7.89 -12.04 9.89
C ASN A 22 8.49 -11.84 8.50
N ASN A 23 8.25 -12.76 7.58
CA ASN A 23 8.70 -12.69 6.18
C ASN A 23 7.68 -13.40 5.29
N LEU A 24 7.72 -13.10 4.00
CA LEU A 24 7.03 -13.90 2.99
C LEU A 24 8.01 -14.95 2.48
N ASP A 25 7.95 -16.15 3.03
CA ASP A 25 8.75 -17.28 2.59
C ASP A 25 8.46 -17.64 1.12
N ASN A 26 9.46 -18.19 0.43
CA ASN A 26 9.35 -18.59 -0.97
C ASN A 26 8.20 -19.56 -1.26
N GLU A 27 7.68 -20.27 -0.26
CA GLU A 27 6.53 -21.16 -0.38
C GLU A 27 5.20 -20.42 -0.57
N PHE A 28 5.08 -19.17 -0.10
CA PHE A 28 3.87 -18.36 -0.26
C PHE A 28 3.76 -17.69 -1.63
N VAL A 29 4.74 -17.88 -2.47
CA VAL A 29 4.72 -17.45 -3.87
C VAL A 29 3.80 -18.35 -4.70
N ILE A 30 2.63 -18.63 -4.19
CA ILE A 30 1.69 -19.50 -4.89
C ILE A 30 0.89 -18.67 -5.87
N SER A 31 1.22 -18.87 -7.14
CA SER A 31 0.46 -18.47 -8.32
C SER A 31 -1.05 -18.76 -8.17
N LYS A 32 -1.85 -17.92 -8.83
CA LYS A 32 -3.31 -18.08 -8.98
C LYS A 32 -4.15 -17.65 -7.78
N ARG A 33 -3.76 -16.55 -7.11
CA ARG A 33 -4.58 -15.90 -6.07
C ARG A 33 -4.37 -14.39 -6.15
N PHE A 34 -5.41 -13.64 -5.85
CA PHE A 34 -5.23 -12.26 -5.43
C PHE A 34 -4.62 -12.26 -4.03
N THR A 35 -3.62 -11.43 -3.84
CA THR A 35 -2.87 -11.38 -2.59
C THR A 35 -2.91 -9.98 -2.02
N PHE A 36 -3.42 -9.88 -0.81
CA PHE A 36 -3.42 -8.67 -0.03
C PHE A 36 -2.34 -8.75 1.03
N VAL A 37 -1.33 -7.88 0.95
CA VAL A 37 -0.24 -7.85 1.92
C VAL A 37 -0.31 -6.56 2.73
N LEU A 38 -0.43 -6.69 4.04
CA LEU A 38 -0.34 -5.59 5.00
C LEU A 38 0.99 -5.68 5.73
N ILE A 39 1.85 -4.66 5.58
CA ILE A 39 3.11 -4.54 6.31
C ILE A 39 2.92 -3.53 7.43
N GLU A 40 3.15 -3.97 8.67
CA GLU A 40 2.90 -3.20 9.87
C GLU A 40 3.96 -2.13 10.13
N ARG A 41 5.23 -2.53 10.06
CA ARG A 41 6.38 -1.70 10.42
C ARG A 41 7.61 -2.03 9.59
N GLY A 42 8.55 -1.09 9.58
CA GLY A 42 9.78 -1.21 8.82
C GLY A 42 9.76 -0.38 7.55
N SER A 43 10.90 -0.34 6.91
CA SER A 43 11.12 0.34 5.62
C SER A 43 12.25 -0.34 4.88
N GLY A 44 12.21 -0.32 3.57
CA GLY A 44 13.24 -0.94 2.75
C GLY A 44 12.79 -1.14 1.32
N PHE A 45 13.45 -2.05 0.64
CA PHE A 45 13.08 -2.48 -0.69
C PHE A 45 12.50 -3.89 -0.67
N LEU A 46 11.46 -4.07 -1.44
CA LEU A 46 10.92 -5.35 -1.82
C LEU A 46 10.88 -5.46 -3.34
N SER A 47 10.80 -6.63 -3.88
CA SER A 47 10.62 -6.79 -5.32
C SER A 47 9.24 -7.36 -5.65
N ILE A 48 8.61 -6.80 -6.68
CA ILE A 48 7.42 -7.36 -7.31
C ILE A 48 7.79 -7.67 -8.77
N ASN A 49 7.77 -8.96 -9.14
CA ASN A 49 8.19 -9.42 -10.47
C ASN A 49 9.57 -8.88 -10.89
N ASN A 50 10.57 -8.98 -10.01
CA ASN A 50 11.94 -8.47 -10.19
C ASN A 50 12.07 -6.93 -10.25
N LYS A 51 10.97 -6.18 -10.08
CA LYS A 51 11.01 -4.73 -9.98
C LYS A 51 11.13 -4.32 -8.53
N GLN A 52 12.19 -3.59 -8.20
CA GLN A 52 12.39 -3.06 -6.86
C GLN A 52 11.40 -1.92 -6.55
N ILE A 53 10.75 -2.03 -5.42
CA ILE A 53 9.80 -1.04 -4.92
C ILE A 53 10.22 -0.67 -3.49
N PHE A 54 10.46 0.61 -3.29
CA PHE A 54 10.70 1.13 -1.96
C PHE A 54 9.37 1.17 -1.19
N TYR A 55 9.38 0.69 0.05
CA TYR A 55 8.21 0.76 0.92
C TYR A 55 8.56 1.31 2.28
N ILE A 56 7.55 1.84 2.91
CA ILE A 56 7.60 2.23 4.31
C ILE A 56 6.24 1.92 4.90
N ALA A 57 6.30 1.19 5.98
CA ALA A 57 5.12 0.79 6.71
C ALA A 57 4.56 1.95 7.57
N PRO A 58 3.25 1.96 7.83
CA PRO A 58 2.33 0.93 7.36
C PRO A 58 1.97 1.09 5.89
N VAL A 59 1.94 -0.02 5.16
CA VAL A 59 1.68 -0.05 3.71
C VAL A 59 0.90 -1.30 3.32
N ILE A 60 0.12 -1.19 2.26
CA ILE A 60 -0.66 -2.28 1.68
C ILE A 60 -0.15 -2.56 0.26
N PHE A 61 -0.15 -3.83 -0.10
CA PHE A 61 0.01 -4.27 -1.48
C PHE A 61 -1.17 -5.12 -1.91
N CYS A 62 -1.80 -4.75 -3.02
CA CYS A 62 -2.84 -5.50 -3.71
C CYS A 62 -2.23 -6.16 -4.95
N LEU A 63 -1.93 -7.45 -4.89
CA LEU A 63 -1.24 -8.18 -5.95
C LEU A 63 -2.20 -9.09 -6.71
N ASN A 64 -2.04 -9.16 -8.02
CA ASN A 64 -2.78 -10.10 -8.84
C ASN A 64 -2.11 -11.49 -8.87
N GLU A 65 -2.78 -12.44 -9.51
CA GLU A 65 -2.36 -13.85 -9.57
C GLU A 65 -1.06 -14.10 -10.33
N LYS A 66 -0.52 -13.08 -11.04
CA LYS A 66 0.72 -13.13 -11.82
C LYS A 66 1.88 -12.41 -11.13
N GLU A 67 1.60 -11.70 -10.06
CA GLU A 67 2.59 -10.90 -9.35
C GLU A 67 3.18 -11.67 -8.17
N ARG A 68 4.48 -11.63 -8.10
CA ARG A 68 5.27 -12.25 -7.04
C ARG A 68 5.97 -11.18 -6.24
N ILE A 69 5.68 -11.11 -4.94
CA ILE A 69 6.37 -10.23 -4.01
C ILE A 69 7.48 -11.01 -3.29
N VAL A 70 8.65 -10.38 -3.16
CA VAL A 70 9.77 -10.89 -2.37
C VAL A 70 10.23 -9.77 -1.45
N ILE A 71 10.24 -10.04 -0.15
CA ILE A 71 10.78 -9.13 0.86
C ILE A 71 12.18 -9.63 1.21
N ASN A 72 13.17 -8.73 1.23
CA ASN A 72 14.55 -9.10 1.57
C ASN A 72 14.60 -9.71 2.98
N GLU A 73 15.17 -10.91 3.07
CA GLU A 73 15.18 -11.77 4.27
C GLU A 73 16.01 -11.21 5.45
N GLU A 74 16.82 -10.18 5.23
CA GLU A 74 17.74 -9.63 6.25
C GLU A 74 17.06 -8.86 7.38
N LYS A 75 15.75 -8.53 7.26
CA LYS A 75 15.02 -7.79 8.28
C LYS A 75 13.71 -8.49 8.61
N ASP A 76 13.48 -8.79 9.88
CA ASP A 76 12.18 -9.19 10.38
C ASP A 76 11.11 -8.15 10.02
N THR A 77 10.33 -8.45 9.01
CA THR A 77 9.25 -7.60 8.52
C THR A 77 7.92 -8.26 8.82
N PRO A 78 7.20 -7.82 9.86
CA PRO A 78 5.91 -8.41 10.19
C PRO A 78 4.90 -8.12 9.08
N VAL A 79 4.32 -9.18 8.55
CA VAL A 79 3.35 -9.15 7.47
C VAL A 79 2.09 -9.90 7.84
N LYS A 80 0.94 -9.37 7.40
CA LYS A 80 -0.35 -10.06 7.40
C LYS A 80 -0.82 -10.18 5.97
N VAL A 81 -1.24 -11.36 5.57
CA VAL A 81 -1.57 -11.66 4.17
C VAL A 81 -2.92 -12.34 4.07
N ILE A 82 -3.73 -11.90 3.14
CA ILE A 82 -4.97 -12.57 2.73
C ILE A 82 -4.80 -13.00 1.29
N PHE A 83 -5.01 -14.28 1.03
CA PHE A 83 -5.08 -14.85 -0.31
C PHE A 83 -6.52 -15.18 -0.64
N PHE A 84 -6.99 -14.82 -1.83
CA PHE A 84 -8.34 -15.17 -2.23
C PHE A 84 -8.46 -15.37 -3.74
N HIS A 85 -9.40 -16.21 -4.12
CA HIS A 85 -9.83 -16.37 -5.50
C HIS A 85 -10.99 -15.40 -5.79
N PRO A 86 -11.11 -14.81 -6.98
CA PRO A 86 -12.17 -13.85 -7.28
C PRO A 86 -13.60 -14.39 -7.11
N ASN A 87 -13.80 -15.70 -7.20
CA ASN A 87 -15.13 -16.30 -6.96
C ASN A 87 -15.63 -16.17 -5.50
N VAL A 88 -14.77 -15.78 -4.55
CA VAL A 88 -15.23 -15.36 -3.21
C VAL A 88 -16.12 -14.12 -3.28
N ILE A 89 -15.85 -13.25 -4.24
CA ILE A 89 -16.60 -12.01 -4.44
C ILE A 89 -17.90 -12.32 -5.21
N ASN A 90 -17.77 -13.00 -6.34
CA ASN A 90 -18.88 -13.43 -7.16
C ASN A 90 -18.56 -14.79 -7.78
N ASP A 91 -19.47 -15.75 -7.63
CA ASP A 91 -19.27 -17.13 -8.06
C ASP A 91 -18.98 -17.28 -9.57
N CYS A 92 -19.38 -16.29 -10.37
CA CYS A 92 -19.10 -16.24 -11.81
C CYS A 92 -17.68 -15.78 -12.14
N PHE A 93 -16.90 -15.28 -11.17
CA PHE A 93 -15.57 -14.73 -11.44
C PHE A 93 -14.48 -15.79 -11.40
N ASP A 94 -13.63 -15.76 -12.43
CA ASP A 94 -12.34 -16.42 -12.46
C ASP A 94 -11.25 -15.48 -13.04
N PHE A 95 -9.99 -15.96 -13.06
CA PHE A 95 -8.88 -15.14 -13.56
C PHE A 95 -8.87 -14.94 -15.08
N ASN A 96 -9.69 -15.67 -15.83
CA ASN A 96 -9.79 -15.53 -17.29
C ASN A 96 -10.84 -14.47 -17.65
N ASN A 97 -11.98 -14.46 -16.96
CA ASN A 97 -13.11 -13.60 -17.31
C ASN A 97 -13.09 -12.24 -16.60
N ILE A 98 -12.50 -12.14 -15.39
CA ILE A 98 -12.59 -10.92 -14.56
C ILE A 98 -11.99 -9.66 -15.21
N ARG A 99 -11.10 -9.80 -16.19
CA ARG A 99 -10.49 -8.70 -16.93
C ARG A 99 -11.30 -8.23 -18.13
N ASN A 100 -12.11 -9.13 -18.69
CA ASN A 100 -12.87 -8.90 -19.91
C ASN A 100 -14.34 -9.14 -19.62
N LEU A 101 -15.02 -8.12 -19.10
CA LEU A 101 -16.46 -8.16 -18.93
C LEU A 101 -17.15 -8.13 -20.32
N LEU A 102 -18.14 -8.98 -20.50
CA LEU A 102 -18.93 -9.04 -21.73
C LEU A 102 -20.03 -7.96 -21.68
N GLU A 103 -20.49 -7.48 -22.84
CA GLU A 103 -21.46 -6.37 -22.99
C GLU A 103 -22.82 -6.61 -22.31
N ASN A 104 -23.10 -7.81 -21.82
CA ASN A 104 -24.40 -8.21 -21.23
C ASN A 104 -24.32 -8.60 -19.75
N GLU A 105 -23.34 -8.08 -18.99
CA GLU A 105 -23.21 -8.45 -17.59
C GLU A 105 -24.22 -7.73 -16.68
N SER A 106 -24.59 -8.40 -15.60
CA SER A 106 -25.48 -7.81 -14.61
C SER A 106 -24.82 -6.63 -13.89
N VAL A 107 -25.61 -5.67 -13.44
CA VAL A 107 -25.14 -4.53 -12.62
C VAL A 107 -24.35 -5.03 -11.42
N THR A 108 -24.76 -6.13 -10.79
CA THR A 108 -24.06 -6.74 -9.65
C THR A 108 -22.65 -7.21 -10.04
N MET A 109 -22.48 -7.86 -11.19
CA MET A 109 -21.17 -8.29 -11.64
C MET A 109 -20.24 -7.10 -11.90
N ILE A 110 -20.75 -6.02 -12.48
CA ILE A 110 -19.98 -4.80 -12.70
C ILE A 110 -19.54 -4.21 -11.36
N GLN A 111 -20.43 -4.07 -10.40
CA GLN A 111 -20.14 -3.54 -9.07
C GLN A 111 -19.17 -4.44 -8.29
N ASP A 112 -19.35 -5.75 -8.35
CA ASP A 112 -18.46 -6.71 -7.70
C ASP A 112 -17.05 -6.69 -8.29
N ARG A 113 -16.91 -6.41 -9.60
CA ARG A 113 -15.61 -6.21 -10.24
C ARG A 113 -14.93 -4.92 -9.78
N GLU A 114 -15.68 -3.83 -9.67
CA GLU A 114 -15.13 -2.53 -9.26
C GLU A 114 -14.42 -2.61 -7.89
N ILE A 115 -14.95 -3.38 -6.94
CA ILE A 115 -14.32 -3.49 -5.60
C ILE A 115 -12.98 -4.24 -5.60
N ILE A 116 -12.66 -4.98 -6.65
CA ILE A 116 -11.39 -5.71 -6.81
C ILE A 116 -10.50 -5.17 -7.93
N VAL A 117 -10.88 -4.04 -8.52
CA VAL A 117 -10.12 -3.40 -9.60
C VAL A 117 -8.66 -3.12 -9.20
N HIS A 118 -8.41 -2.81 -7.94
CA HIS A 118 -7.08 -2.52 -7.40
C HIS A 118 -6.11 -3.72 -7.45
N PHE A 119 -6.61 -4.93 -7.62
CA PHE A 119 -5.80 -6.13 -7.85
C PHE A 119 -5.55 -6.37 -9.34
N ILE A 120 -6.42 -5.90 -10.21
CA ILE A 120 -6.43 -6.20 -11.64
C ILE A 120 -5.67 -5.14 -12.44
N GLU A 121 -6.00 -3.88 -12.21
CA GLU A 121 -5.48 -2.78 -13.00
C GLU A 121 -4.10 -2.34 -12.53
N ARG A 122 -3.28 -1.96 -13.50
CA ARG A 122 -1.96 -1.36 -13.29
C ARG A 122 -1.82 -0.15 -14.20
N SER A 123 -1.20 0.89 -13.69
CA SER A 123 -0.86 2.09 -14.47
C SER A 123 0.60 2.47 -14.24
N GLU A 124 1.09 3.46 -14.95
CA GLU A 124 2.42 4.03 -14.65
C GLU A 124 2.52 4.57 -13.23
N LYS A 125 1.39 4.88 -12.61
CA LYS A 125 1.28 5.46 -11.26
C LYS A 125 0.90 4.46 -10.18
N TYR A 126 0.37 3.30 -10.56
CA TYR A 126 -0.13 2.32 -9.62
C TYR A 126 0.38 0.90 -9.91
N PHE A 127 1.17 0.37 -9.00
CA PHE A 127 1.75 -0.98 -9.05
C PHE A 127 1.27 -1.86 -7.90
N GLY A 128 0.05 -1.66 -7.45
CA GLY A 128 -0.53 -2.42 -6.34
C GLY A 128 -0.16 -1.87 -4.94
N LYS A 129 0.73 -0.88 -4.81
CA LYS A 129 1.13 -0.28 -3.53
C LYS A 129 0.18 0.84 -3.12
N ILE A 130 -0.31 0.80 -1.89
CA ILE A 130 -1.15 1.84 -1.28
C ILE A 130 -0.53 2.24 0.06
N ASN A 131 -0.10 3.50 0.16
CA ASN A 131 0.40 4.05 1.41
C ASN A 131 -0.76 4.39 2.34
N ILE A 132 -0.65 3.98 3.60
CA ILE A 132 -1.68 4.22 4.62
C ILE A 132 -1.09 4.89 5.86
N GLY A 133 -1.95 5.60 6.59
CA GLY A 133 -1.58 6.18 7.87
C GLY A 133 -1.83 5.22 9.05
N PRO A 134 -1.33 5.55 10.26
CA PRO A 134 -1.50 4.70 11.44
C PRO A 134 -2.96 4.45 11.83
N ILE A 135 -3.86 5.38 11.55
CA ILE A 135 -5.29 5.23 11.86
C ILE A 135 -5.93 4.23 10.92
N THR A 136 -5.66 4.37 9.63
CA THR A 136 -6.11 3.44 8.60
C THR A 136 -5.54 2.04 8.84
N TYR A 137 -4.25 1.94 9.20
CA TYR A 137 -3.62 0.68 9.60
C TYR A 137 -4.43 -0.02 10.70
N ARG A 138 -4.79 0.66 11.79
CA ARG A 138 -5.56 0.04 12.88
C ARG A 138 -6.90 -0.53 12.45
N LYS A 139 -7.55 0.07 11.45
CA LYS A 139 -8.80 -0.45 10.89
C LYS A 139 -8.56 -1.73 10.11
N PHE A 140 -7.56 -1.74 9.23
CA PHE A 140 -7.16 -2.95 8.50
C PHE A 140 -6.74 -4.05 9.47
N ASP A 141 -5.89 -3.75 10.43
CA ASP A 141 -5.41 -4.68 11.43
C ASP A 141 -6.57 -5.37 12.17
N LYS A 142 -7.55 -4.58 12.62
CA LYS A 142 -8.77 -5.12 13.24
C LYS A 142 -9.55 -6.06 12.32
N LEU A 143 -9.74 -5.69 11.06
CA LEU A 143 -10.47 -6.51 10.08
C LEU A 143 -9.71 -7.81 9.76
N PHE A 144 -8.39 -7.72 9.63
CA PHE A 144 -7.52 -8.88 9.46
C PHE A 144 -7.61 -9.86 10.64
N GLU A 145 -7.57 -9.37 11.87
CA GLU A 145 -7.74 -10.20 13.06
C GLU A 145 -9.12 -10.86 13.13
N LEU A 146 -10.18 -10.14 12.76
CA LEU A 146 -11.53 -10.70 12.71
C LEU A 146 -11.64 -11.79 11.64
N LEU A 147 -11.08 -11.56 10.45
CA LEU A 147 -11.05 -12.54 9.37
C LEU A 147 -10.24 -13.78 9.77
N LYS A 148 -9.04 -13.58 10.32
CA LYS A 148 -8.19 -14.64 10.88
C LYS A 148 -8.96 -15.51 11.87
N LYS A 149 -9.65 -14.88 12.82
CA LYS A 149 -10.42 -15.57 13.85
C LYS A 149 -11.53 -16.46 13.24
N GLU A 150 -12.28 -15.95 12.28
CA GLU A 150 -13.36 -16.73 11.64
C GLU A 150 -12.79 -17.89 10.82
N THR A 151 -11.73 -17.65 10.04
CA THR A 151 -11.11 -18.68 9.19
C THR A 151 -10.36 -19.75 9.98
N THR A 152 -9.83 -19.42 11.16
CA THR A 152 -9.07 -20.36 11.99
C THR A 152 -9.97 -21.15 12.94
N LEU A 153 -10.89 -20.49 13.64
CA LEU A 153 -11.71 -21.13 14.65
C LEU A 153 -12.89 -21.90 14.08
N GLN A 154 -13.50 -21.40 13.00
CA GLN A 154 -14.62 -22.03 12.29
C GLN A 154 -15.74 -22.55 13.22
N ASN A 155 -15.92 -21.89 14.37
CA ASN A 155 -16.76 -22.35 15.48
C ASN A 155 -18.26 -22.04 15.32
N ARG A 156 -18.66 -21.52 14.16
CA ARG A 156 -20.06 -21.19 13.82
C ARG A 156 -20.35 -21.66 12.40
N ASP A 157 -21.55 -22.14 12.16
CA ASP A 157 -21.97 -22.62 10.84
C ASP A 157 -21.90 -21.55 9.75
N ASN A 158 -21.99 -20.27 10.13
CA ASN A 158 -21.94 -19.13 9.19
C ASN A 158 -20.54 -18.50 9.06
N TRP A 159 -19.46 -19.17 9.51
CA TRP A 159 -18.10 -18.67 9.41
C TRP A 159 -17.67 -18.30 7.97
N PRO A 160 -18.10 -19.02 6.90
CA PRO A 160 -17.74 -18.62 5.53
C PRO A 160 -18.35 -17.27 5.15
N CYS A 161 -19.64 -17.05 5.47
CA CYS A 161 -20.32 -15.77 5.20
C CYS A 161 -19.68 -14.61 5.99
N ARG A 162 -19.30 -14.84 7.24
CA ARG A 162 -18.64 -13.84 8.07
C ARG A 162 -17.24 -13.50 7.55
N SER A 163 -16.45 -14.50 7.19
CA SER A 163 -15.13 -14.31 6.57
C SER A 163 -15.24 -13.49 5.29
N ARG A 164 -16.21 -13.82 4.43
CA ARG A 164 -16.51 -13.07 3.21
C ARG A 164 -16.90 -11.62 3.54
N SER A 165 -17.74 -11.39 4.55
CA SER A 165 -18.13 -10.03 4.95
C SER A 165 -16.92 -9.19 5.37
N TYR A 166 -15.98 -9.74 6.15
CA TYR A 166 -14.76 -9.01 6.52
C TYR A 166 -13.85 -8.73 5.31
N LEU A 167 -13.78 -9.65 4.36
CA LEU A 167 -13.06 -9.39 3.11
C LEU A 167 -13.70 -8.22 2.35
N PHE A 168 -15.02 -8.18 2.22
CA PHE A 168 -15.72 -7.06 1.58
C PHE A 168 -15.47 -5.74 2.32
N GLU A 169 -15.50 -5.70 3.65
CA GLU A 169 -15.17 -4.51 4.42
C GLU A 169 -13.74 -4.03 4.15
N ILE A 170 -12.77 -4.95 4.02
CA ILE A 170 -11.39 -4.64 3.64
C ILE A 170 -11.34 -4.04 2.23
N LEU A 171 -12.03 -4.63 1.26
CA LEU A 171 -12.06 -4.16 -0.12
C LEU A 171 -12.71 -2.78 -0.24
N PHE A 172 -13.84 -2.56 0.40
CA PHE A 172 -14.48 -1.23 0.45
C PHE A 172 -13.60 -0.18 1.13
N LEU A 173 -12.84 -0.57 2.16
CA LEU A 173 -11.92 0.36 2.80
C LEU A 173 -10.77 0.72 1.84
N ILE A 174 -10.28 -0.22 1.02
CA ILE A 174 -9.29 0.06 -0.03
C ILE A 174 -9.84 1.06 -1.03
N ASP A 175 -11.05 0.80 -1.54
CA ASP A 175 -11.70 1.67 -2.51
C ASP A 175 -11.82 3.11 -1.99
N ASN A 176 -12.23 3.27 -0.73
CA ASN A 176 -12.33 4.57 -0.08
C ASN A 176 -10.99 5.31 0.08
N ILE A 177 -9.89 4.59 0.27
CA ILE A 177 -8.57 5.21 0.48
C ILE A 177 -7.74 5.30 -0.80
N TYR A 178 -8.15 4.57 -1.84
CA TYR A 178 -7.45 4.58 -3.11
C TYR A 178 -7.64 5.92 -3.82
N SER A 179 -6.53 6.52 -4.16
CA SER A 179 -6.49 7.69 -5.04
C SER A 179 -5.27 7.55 -5.93
N GLU A 180 -5.47 7.57 -7.24
CA GLU A 180 -4.35 7.54 -8.20
C GLU A 180 -3.35 8.68 -7.97
N SER A 181 -3.82 9.81 -7.44
CA SER A 181 -2.97 10.95 -7.12
C SER A 181 -2.02 10.71 -5.95
N ASP A 182 -2.29 9.70 -5.12
CA ASP A 182 -1.47 9.36 -3.95
C ASP A 182 -0.39 8.31 -4.26
N ALA A 183 -0.41 7.74 -5.45
CA ALA A 183 0.65 6.86 -5.90
C ALA A 183 1.95 7.67 -6.07
N ILE A 184 2.86 7.54 -5.10
CA ILE A 184 4.24 8.01 -5.27
C ILE A 184 4.87 7.07 -6.28
N ILE A 185 5.14 7.56 -7.48
CA ILE A 185 5.94 6.82 -8.44
C ILE A 185 7.39 6.92 -7.96
N GLU A 186 7.81 5.96 -7.21
CA GLU A 186 9.24 5.73 -6.99
C GLU A 186 9.71 4.76 -8.08
N LYS A 187 9.95 5.30 -9.29
CA LYS A 187 10.64 4.55 -10.34
C LYS A 187 12.11 4.53 -9.98
N PHE A 188 12.55 3.50 -9.32
CA PHE A 188 13.98 3.22 -9.21
C PHE A 188 14.40 2.38 -10.43
N GLU A 189 15.19 3.00 -11.32
CA GLU A 189 15.55 2.39 -12.62
C GLU A 189 16.66 1.33 -12.55
N SER A 190 17.27 1.09 -11.39
CA SER A 190 18.38 0.12 -11.23
C SER A 190 18.53 -0.39 -9.80
N THR A 191 19.33 -1.44 -9.63
CA THR A 191 19.83 -1.87 -8.31
C THR A 191 20.44 -0.68 -7.58
N ILE A 192 19.84 -0.29 -6.46
CA ILE A 192 20.29 0.85 -5.66
C ILE A 192 21.48 0.38 -4.82
N ASP A 193 22.56 1.15 -4.84
CA ASP A 193 23.68 0.95 -3.92
C ASP A 193 23.15 1.03 -2.47
N GLU A 194 23.59 0.15 -1.58
CA GLU A 194 23.19 0.13 -0.15
C GLU A 194 23.32 1.50 0.52
N GLU A 195 24.37 2.25 0.20
CA GLU A 195 24.61 3.60 0.72
C GLU A 195 23.48 4.58 0.37
N PHE A 196 22.92 4.49 -0.85
CA PHE A 196 21.80 5.33 -1.27
C PHE A 196 20.47 4.88 -0.66
N ASN A 197 20.34 3.61 -0.37
CA ASN A 197 19.25 3.04 0.37
C ASN A 197 19.13 3.71 1.75
N ASP A 198 20.23 3.79 2.47
CA ASP A 198 20.29 4.41 3.80
C ASP A 198 19.96 5.91 3.76
N ILE A 199 20.33 6.61 2.70
CA ILE A 199 19.98 8.02 2.50
C ILE A 199 18.46 8.17 2.32
N LEU A 200 17.82 7.34 1.49
CA LEU A 200 16.37 7.35 1.28
C LEU A 200 15.62 7.02 2.56
N ILE A 201 16.04 5.98 3.26
CA ILE A 201 15.47 5.58 4.57
C ILE A 201 15.61 6.73 5.57
N TYR A 202 16.76 7.38 5.61
CA TYR A 202 16.98 8.52 6.50
C TYR A 202 16.06 9.71 6.17
N ILE A 203 15.97 10.10 4.89
CA ILE A 203 15.09 11.20 4.46
C ILE A 203 13.65 10.90 4.88
N TYR A 204 13.23 9.68 4.69
CA TYR A 204 11.87 9.30 5.01
C TYR A 204 11.60 9.24 6.54
N ASN A 205 12.50 8.67 7.30
CA ASN A 205 12.31 8.59 8.76
C ASN A 205 12.38 9.96 9.46
N ASN A 206 12.94 10.97 8.76
CA ASN A 206 13.13 12.31 9.31
C ASN A 206 12.50 13.41 8.42
N TYR A 207 11.54 13.06 7.53
CA TYR A 207 10.98 14.02 6.58
C TYR A 207 10.35 15.24 7.26
N ASN A 208 9.84 15.09 8.46
CA ASN A 208 9.25 16.17 9.27
C ASN A 208 10.32 17.11 9.89
N GLU A 209 11.57 16.71 9.88
CA GLU A 209 12.70 17.46 10.42
C GLU A 209 13.35 18.36 9.34
N LYS A 210 14.23 19.27 9.78
CA LYS A 210 15.00 20.11 8.87
C LYS A 210 16.10 19.30 8.17
N ILE A 211 15.82 18.77 6.99
CA ILE A 211 16.81 18.09 6.14
C ILE A 211 17.43 19.11 5.17
N THR A 212 18.76 19.15 5.12
CA THR A 212 19.54 19.94 4.15
C THR A 212 20.53 19.05 3.44
N ILE A 213 21.00 19.47 2.25
CA ILE A 213 22.03 18.75 1.52
C ILE A 213 23.29 18.61 2.38
N ASP A 214 23.70 19.69 3.10
CA ASP A 214 24.88 19.67 3.95
C ASP A 214 24.75 18.72 5.15
N LEU A 215 23.54 18.52 5.68
CA LEU A 215 23.29 17.52 6.71
C LEU A 215 23.50 16.10 6.15
N LEU A 216 22.95 15.82 4.98
CA LEU A 216 23.09 14.51 4.33
C LEU A 216 24.56 14.22 3.94
N THR A 217 25.28 15.20 3.36
CA THR A 217 26.69 15.04 2.99
C THR A 217 27.56 14.72 4.19
N LYS A 218 27.33 15.40 5.34
CA LYS A 218 28.05 15.14 6.60
C LYS A 218 27.69 13.78 7.19
N LYS A 219 26.40 13.44 7.20
CA LYS A 219 25.92 12.20 7.84
C LYS A 219 26.40 10.94 7.11
N PHE A 220 26.36 10.95 5.78
CA PHE A 220 26.68 9.81 4.93
C PHE A 220 28.08 9.90 4.32
N ASN A 221 28.92 10.86 4.74
CA ASN A 221 30.28 11.07 4.27
C ASN A 221 30.39 11.09 2.72
N ILE A 222 29.43 11.69 2.05
CA ILE A 222 29.34 11.81 0.60
C ILE A 222 29.50 13.27 0.18
N ASN A 223 30.20 13.54 -0.92
CA ASN A 223 30.28 14.91 -1.40
C ASN A 223 28.98 15.38 -2.07
N ARG A 224 28.78 16.72 -2.11
CA ARG A 224 27.55 17.34 -2.60
C ARG A 224 27.23 17.01 -4.06
N THR A 225 28.25 16.97 -4.90
CA THR A 225 28.10 16.67 -6.33
C THR A 225 27.66 15.23 -6.52
N THR A 226 28.36 14.28 -5.91
CA THR A 226 28.02 12.85 -5.96
C THR A 226 26.62 12.59 -5.42
N LEU A 227 26.23 13.20 -4.28
CA LEU A 227 24.89 13.07 -3.74
C LEU A 227 23.85 13.55 -4.75
N SER A 228 24.03 14.75 -5.31
CA SER A 228 23.07 15.36 -6.23
C SER A 228 22.93 14.57 -7.53
N GLU A 229 24.02 14.16 -8.14
CA GLU A 229 24.04 13.41 -9.40
C GLU A 229 23.47 12.00 -9.24
N LYS A 230 23.97 11.24 -8.26
CA LYS A 230 23.46 9.89 -8.00
C LYS A 230 21.99 9.90 -7.59
N PHE A 231 21.59 10.83 -6.71
CA PHE A 231 20.19 10.94 -6.28
C PHE A 231 19.28 11.27 -7.45
N SER A 232 19.65 12.27 -8.27
CA SER A 232 18.89 12.63 -9.46
C SER A 232 18.81 11.51 -10.49
N LYS A 233 19.89 10.74 -10.67
CA LYS A 233 19.91 9.56 -11.55
C LYS A 233 18.99 8.44 -11.06
N LEU A 234 18.96 8.19 -9.74
CA LEU A 234 18.17 7.12 -9.14
C LEU A 234 16.68 7.47 -9.01
N VAL A 235 16.38 8.70 -8.58
CA VAL A 235 15.04 9.13 -8.20
C VAL A 235 14.37 9.96 -9.31
N GLY A 236 15.15 10.43 -10.27
CA GLY A 236 14.66 11.31 -11.37
C GLY A 236 14.48 12.76 -10.95
N GLU A 237 14.76 13.12 -9.70
CA GLU A 237 14.55 14.48 -9.17
C GLU A 237 15.56 14.85 -8.09
N SER A 238 15.63 16.14 -7.70
CA SER A 238 16.56 16.56 -6.63
C SER A 238 16.08 16.11 -5.26
N VAL A 239 17.03 15.99 -4.31
CA VAL A 239 16.75 15.64 -2.88
C VAL A 239 15.65 16.53 -2.28
N ILE A 240 15.71 17.84 -2.49
CA ILE A 240 14.73 18.78 -1.91
C ILE A 240 13.37 18.65 -2.59
N THR A 241 13.33 18.41 -3.90
CA THR A 241 12.09 18.14 -4.62
C THR A 241 11.43 16.87 -4.11
N TYR A 242 12.19 15.80 -3.97
CA TYR A 242 11.75 14.53 -3.40
C TYR A 242 11.22 14.70 -1.96
N LEU A 243 11.97 15.39 -1.08
CA LEU A 243 11.55 15.66 0.28
C LEU A 243 10.22 16.42 0.34
N ASN A 244 10.05 17.45 -0.48
CA ASN A 244 8.80 18.21 -0.52
C ASN A 244 7.62 17.36 -1.01
N LYS A 245 7.85 16.52 -2.02
CA LYS A 245 6.84 15.58 -2.53
C LYS A 245 6.44 14.56 -1.48
N LEU A 246 7.42 13.98 -0.77
CA LEU A 246 7.19 13.08 0.34
C LEU A 246 6.35 13.75 1.44
N ARG A 247 6.69 14.96 1.86
CA ARG A 247 5.94 15.74 2.84
C ARG A 247 4.49 15.98 2.41
N ILE A 248 4.26 16.33 1.15
CA ILE A 248 2.91 16.54 0.62
C ILE A 248 2.11 15.23 0.60
N ASN A 249 2.73 14.11 0.28
CA ASN A 249 2.06 12.82 0.33
C ASN A 249 1.70 12.42 1.78
N MET A 250 2.59 12.67 2.74
CA MET A 250 2.27 12.45 4.15
C MET A 250 1.16 13.40 4.64
N ALA A 251 1.16 14.64 4.15
CA ALA A 251 0.06 15.59 4.43
C ALA A 251 -1.26 15.09 3.85
N SER A 252 -1.28 14.56 2.63
CA SER A 252 -2.50 14.02 2.01
C SER A 252 -3.07 12.83 2.78
N ILE A 253 -2.21 11.94 3.29
CA ILE A 253 -2.61 10.84 4.16
C ILE A 253 -3.24 11.38 5.46
N LEU A 254 -2.61 12.35 6.12
CA LEU A 254 -3.17 12.95 7.33
C LEU A 254 -4.49 13.67 7.09
N LEU A 255 -4.63 14.38 5.97
CA LEU A 255 -5.88 15.06 5.59
C LEU A 255 -7.01 14.09 5.29
N ARG A 256 -6.70 12.95 4.68
CA ARG A 256 -7.65 11.88 4.38
C ARG A 256 -8.09 11.11 5.62
N ASP A 257 -7.14 10.78 6.48
CA ASP A 257 -7.32 9.82 7.58
C ASP A 257 -7.62 10.50 8.93
N THR A 258 -7.62 11.83 9.00
CA THR A 258 -7.80 12.57 10.27
C THR A 258 -8.59 13.87 10.11
N LYS A 259 -9.15 14.35 11.22
CA LYS A 259 -9.76 15.69 11.32
C LYS A 259 -8.81 16.76 11.86
N LEU A 260 -7.49 16.52 11.86
CA LEU A 260 -6.50 17.49 12.33
C LEU A 260 -6.61 18.82 11.57
N PRO A 261 -6.47 19.99 12.23
CA PRO A 261 -6.40 21.27 11.56
C PRO A 261 -5.34 21.27 10.45
N ILE A 262 -5.59 21.98 9.35
CA ILE A 262 -4.63 22.03 8.21
C ILE A 262 -3.28 22.60 8.64
N ALA A 263 -3.28 23.60 9.55
CA ALA A 263 -2.06 24.16 10.11
C ALA A 263 -1.24 23.11 10.88
N GLU A 264 -1.89 22.28 11.66
CA GLU A 264 -1.24 21.18 12.39
C GLU A 264 -0.71 20.09 11.45
N VAL A 265 -1.45 19.76 10.38
CA VAL A 265 -0.97 18.85 9.35
C VAL A 265 0.30 19.41 8.70
N MET A 266 0.30 20.68 8.34
CA MET A 266 1.46 21.38 7.76
C MET A 266 2.70 21.24 8.67
N GLU A 267 2.56 21.55 9.95
CA GLU A 267 3.65 21.47 10.94
C GLU A 267 4.16 20.02 11.10
N ARG A 268 3.25 19.06 11.24
CA ARG A 268 3.57 17.64 11.43
C ARG A 268 4.36 17.04 10.27
N VAL A 269 4.19 17.58 9.07
CA VAL A 269 4.94 17.11 7.88
C VAL A 269 6.17 17.96 7.59
N GLY A 270 6.53 18.90 8.46
CA GLY A 270 7.78 19.64 8.39
C GLY A 270 7.78 20.89 7.51
N PHE A 271 6.60 21.47 7.22
CA PHE A 271 6.50 22.78 6.62
C PHE A 271 6.35 23.86 7.70
N ASN A 272 7.21 24.90 7.63
CA ASN A 272 7.18 26.02 8.55
C ASN A 272 6.55 27.28 7.96
N ASP A 273 6.23 27.27 6.66
CA ASP A 273 5.62 28.40 5.93
C ASP A 273 4.34 27.95 5.24
N ALA A 274 3.23 28.56 5.62
CA ALA A 274 1.91 28.22 5.12
C ALA A 274 1.76 28.49 3.61
N THR A 275 2.32 29.58 3.11
CA THR A 275 2.25 29.95 1.69
C THR A 275 3.01 28.92 0.84
N HIS A 276 4.19 28.52 1.31
CA HIS A 276 4.98 27.46 0.66
C HIS A 276 4.24 26.13 0.68
N PHE A 277 3.66 25.74 1.83
CA PHE A 277 2.87 24.51 1.95
C PHE A 277 1.69 24.51 0.98
N LEU A 278 0.83 25.51 1.00
CA LEU A 278 -0.38 25.59 0.17
C LEU A 278 -0.03 25.54 -1.34
N ARG A 279 0.99 26.30 -1.74
CA ARG A 279 1.46 26.32 -3.14
C ARG A 279 2.01 24.95 -3.55
N THR A 280 2.81 24.32 -2.69
CA THR A 280 3.43 23.01 -2.95
C THR A 280 2.37 21.92 -2.99
N PHE A 281 1.41 21.95 -2.05
CA PHE A 281 0.31 21.00 -2.02
C PHE A 281 -0.54 21.07 -3.31
N LYS A 282 -0.93 22.30 -3.71
CA LYS A 282 -1.69 22.50 -4.95
C LYS A 282 -0.91 22.06 -6.20
N LYS A 283 0.41 22.25 -6.21
CA LYS A 283 1.28 21.78 -7.31
C LYS A 283 1.23 20.27 -7.50
N TYR A 284 1.25 19.48 -6.38
CA TYR A 284 1.34 18.02 -6.46
C TYR A 284 -0.01 17.32 -6.44
N LYS A 285 -1.03 17.92 -5.83
CA LYS A 285 -2.37 17.32 -5.68
C LYS A 285 -3.44 18.01 -6.55
N GLU A 286 -3.06 19.05 -7.31
CA GLU A 286 -3.91 19.81 -8.22
C GLU A 286 -5.09 20.54 -7.56
N MET A 287 -5.17 20.47 -6.22
CA MET A 287 -6.19 21.09 -5.39
C MET A 287 -5.62 21.58 -4.06
N SER A 288 -6.35 22.43 -3.34
CA SER A 288 -5.95 22.90 -2.02
C SER A 288 -6.10 21.78 -0.96
N PRO A 289 -5.39 21.87 0.19
CA PRO A 289 -5.57 20.92 1.30
C PRO A 289 -7.02 20.82 1.80
N SER A 290 -7.77 21.92 1.77
CA SER A 290 -9.17 21.95 2.18
C SER A 290 -10.07 21.20 1.21
N GLU A 291 -9.90 21.44 -0.09
CA GLU A 291 -10.60 20.71 -1.16
C GLU A 291 -10.26 19.23 -1.13
N TYR A 292 -8.97 18.89 -0.92
CA TYR A 292 -8.52 17.51 -0.80
C TYR A 292 -9.21 16.80 0.36
N ARG A 293 -9.25 17.44 1.55
CA ARG A 293 -9.97 16.91 2.70
C ARG A 293 -11.45 16.71 2.42
N SER A 294 -12.10 17.71 1.84
CA SER A 294 -13.54 17.63 1.54
C SER A 294 -13.87 16.47 0.58
N LYS A 295 -12.95 16.15 -0.32
CA LYS A 295 -13.15 15.12 -1.34
C LYS A 295 -12.80 13.70 -0.84
N TYR A 296 -11.75 13.57 -0.03
CA TYR A 296 -11.15 12.27 0.27
C TYR A 296 -11.20 11.87 1.76
N CYS A 297 -11.62 12.78 2.66
CA CYS A 297 -11.71 12.43 4.08
C CYS A 297 -12.90 11.48 4.30
N TRP A 298 -12.57 10.29 4.75
CA TRP A 298 -13.53 9.22 5.04
C TRP A 298 -13.87 9.10 6.56
N MET A 299 -13.37 10.04 7.38
CA MET A 299 -13.53 10.09 8.85
C MET A 299 -14.74 10.93 9.28
#